data_744e75a52e9179cb13562cf8a81879b8
#
_entry.id   744e75a52e9179cb13562cf8a81879b8
#
_cell.length_a   1.000
_cell.length_b   1.000
_cell.length_c   1.000
_cell.angle_alpha   90.00
_cell.angle_beta   90.00
_cell.angle_gamma   90.00
#
_symmetry.space_group_name_H-M   'P 1'
#
loop_
_entity.id
_entity.type
_entity.pdbx_description
1 polymer ?
#
loop_
_entity_poly.entity_id
_entity_poly.type
_entity_poly.pdbx_seq_one_letter_code
_entity_poly.pdbx_strand_id
1 'polypeptide(L)'
;MRKYIIFIFTLIFIGPLVVYATGESPTEQMLRTVSPSPVIVKEEKEVKGEISVDAYYEPSKVVQGSRPGRWREITNRIGYKYKNIQGYLTMSQWNRFSVNNYTAYLGTYLNFPNSYAHVEAGWGWDVTYMYKFQSIIEYGHRIKNGLYWQVGYNFRNYAINDTHMVYPGLIYYFGDNYISIDYGMTLTESRGVAQFGTVKGNFALSKRFSLLLGAAAGRRLYDIFELPAYDQFGYIVFSGLNFNVCPWATARIGYSYGTENPDFIKRSINTSVSLKF
;
A
#
# COMPACT_ATOMS: atom_id res chain seq x y z
N MET A 1 -18.21 -1.42 -27.24
CA MET A 1 -17.48 -1.08 -26.01
C MET A 1 -18.38 -0.70 -24.83
N ARG A 2 -19.38 0.19 -24.96
CA ARG A 2 -20.26 0.59 -23.81
C ARG A 2 -20.99 -0.56 -23.08
N LYS A 3 -21.41 -1.61 -23.77
CA LYS A 3 -22.13 -2.75 -23.17
C LYS A 3 -21.28 -3.64 -22.26
N TYR A 4 -19.97 -3.72 -22.50
CA TYR A 4 -19.05 -4.52 -21.68
C TYR A 4 -18.62 -3.81 -20.40
N ILE A 5 -18.60 -2.47 -20.39
CA ILE A 5 -18.28 -1.67 -19.21
C ILE A 5 -19.32 -1.87 -18.11
N ILE A 6 -20.62 -1.92 -18.48
CA ILE A 6 -21.72 -2.16 -17.53
C ILE A 6 -21.63 -3.57 -16.94
N PHE A 7 -21.24 -4.57 -17.74
CA PHE A 7 -21.12 -5.96 -17.27
C PHE A 7 -19.94 -6.15 -16.29
N ILE A 8 -18.82 -5.48 -16.52
CA ILE A 8 -17.65 -5.50 -15.60
C ILE A 8 -17.99 -4.78 -14.31
N PHE A 9 -18.67 -3.64 -14.34
CA PHE A 9 -19.15 -2.95 -13.14
C PHE A 9 -20.12 -3.83 -12.34
N THR A 10 -21.01 -4.55 -12.99
CA THR A 10 -21.96 -5.46 -12.34
C THR A 10 -21.26 -6.65 -11.69
N LEU A 11 -20.19 -7.19 -12.28
CA LEU A 11 -19.41 -8.30 -11.69
C LEU A 11 -18.56 -7.87 -10.47
N ILE A 12 -18.08 -6.64 -10.47
CA ILE A 12 -17.28 -6.11 -9.35
C ILE A 12 -18.17 -5.75 -8.14
N PHE A 13 -19.43 -5.31 -8.41
CA PHE A 13 -20.34 -4.85 -7.35
C PHE A 13 -21.36 -5.89 -6.87
N ILE A 14 -21.61 -6.98 -7.61
CA ILE A 14 -22.60 -8.02 -7.27
C ILE A 14 -21.94 -9.32 -6.75
N GLY A 15 -20.61 -9.39 -6.70
CA GLY A 15 -19.95 -10.45 -5.90
C GLY A 15 -20.44 -10.31 -4.44
N PRO A 16 -20.78 -11.42 -3.76
CA PRO A 16 -21.38 -11.32 -2.43
C PRO A 16 -20.48 -10.50 -1.52
N LEU A 17 -21.03 -9.42 -0.99
CA LEU A 17 -20.48 -8.62 0.09
C LEU A 17 -20.42 -9.49 1.36
N VAL A 18 -19.58 -10.52 1.34
CA VAL A 18 -19.26 -11.30 2.54
C VAL A 18 -18.01 -10.69 3.12
N VAL A 19 -18.23 -9.97 4.14
CA VAL A 19 -17.40 -9.02 4.82
C VAL A 19 -16.56 -9.70 5.89
N TYR A 20 -15.22 -9.46 5.88
CA TYR A 20 -14.36 -9.72 7.06
C TYR A 20 -12.96 -9.06 6.92
N ALA A 21 -12.50 -8.39 7.91
CA ALA A 21 -11.48 -7.34 7.85
C ALA A 21 -10.15 -7.54 8.60
N THR A 22 -9.10 -6.77 8.31
CA THR A 22 -7.83 -6.72 9.10
C THR A 22 -7.02 -5.43 8.95
N GLY A 23 -6.31 -5.03 10.01
CA GLY A 23 -5.47 -3.86 10.05
C GLY A 23 -4.07 -4.04 9.42
N GLU A 24 -3.62 -3.06 8.66
CA GLU A 24 -2.24 -2.95 8.18
C GLU A 24 -1.37 -2.22 9.18
N SER A 25 -0.13 -2.67 9.33
CA SER A 25 0.88 -1.83 9.94
C SER A 25 1.26 -0.68 9.01
N PRO A 26 1.79 0.43 9.52
CA PRO A 26 2.37 1.48 8.71
C PRO A 26 3.37 0.95 7.69
N THR A 27 4.17 -0.02 8.09
CA THR A 27 5.19 -0.64 7.26
C THR A 27 4.59 -1.47 6.13
N GLU A 28 3.54 -2.25 6.39
CA GLU A 28 2.87 -3.01 5.33
C GLU A 28 2.26 -2.09 4.27
N GLN A 29 1.68 -0.99 4.68
CA GLN A 29 1.14 0.01 3.76
C GLN A 29 2.24 0.67 2.93
N MET A 30 3.38 1.02 3.54
CA MET A 30 4.54 1.54 2.81
C MET A 30 5.08 0.54 1.78
N LEU A 31 5.08 -0.75 2.11
CA LEU A 31 5.53 -1.80 1.19
C LEU A 31 4.58 -1.97 -0.01
N ARG A 32 3.30 -1.71 0.17
CA ARG A 32 2.27 -1.85 -0.87
C ARG A 32 2.04 -0.60 -1.70
N THR A 33 2.27 0.58 -1.13
CA THR A 33 2.18 1.81 -1.93
C THR A 33 3.16 1.71 -3.08
N VAL A 34 2.64 1.55 -4.27
CA VAL A 34 3.42 1.76 -5.48
C VAL A 34 3.87 3.21 -5.39
N SER A 35 5.17 3.44 -5.23
CA SER A 35 5.70 4.80 -5.33
C SER A 35 5.14 5.41 -6.62
N PRO A 36 4.47 6.55 -6.56
CA PRO A 36 3.96 7.17 -7.77
C PRO A 36 5.14 7.27 -8.72
N SER A 37 5.03 6.67 -9.90
CA SER A 37 6.02 6.97 -10.93
C SER A 37 5.95 8.47 -11.14
N PRO A 38 7.01 9.23 -10.89
CA PRO A 38 7.00 10.63 -11.21
C PRO A 38 6.66 10.71 -12.70
N VAL A 39 5.51 11.26 -12.99
CA VAL A 39 5.10 11.49 -14.36
C VAL A 39 6.10 12.48 -14.91
N ILE A 40 7.11 11.97 -15.63
CA ILE A 40 7.92 12.84 -16.47
C ILE A 40 6.93 13.42 -17.47
N VAL A 41 6.58 14.68 -17.27
CA VAL A 41 5.71 15.43 -18.18
C VAL A 41 6.45 15.53 -19.50
N LYS A 42 6.22 14.56 -20.38
CA LYS A 42 6.52 14.67 -21.79
C LYS A 42 5.49 15.63 -22.38
N GLU A 43 5.96 16.51 -23.26
CA GLU A 43 5.16 17.53 -23.94
C GLU A 43 3.74 17.11 -24.33
N GLU A 44 2.81 18.03 -24.17
CA GLU A 44 1.36 17.88 -24.29
C GLU A 44 0.90 17.36 -25.65
N LYS A 45 0.57 16.07 -25.68
CA LYS A 45 -0.54 15.58 -26.51
C LYS A 45 -1.83 15.80 -25.72
N GLU A 46 -2.97 16.05 -26.41
CA GLU A 46 -4.31 16.20 -25.80
C GLU A 46 -4.48 15.30 -24.57
N VAL A 47 -4.52 15.91 -23.40
CA VAL A 47 -4.59 15.16 -22.14
C VAL A 47 -6.03 14.75 -21.92
N LYS A 48 -6.37 13.55 -22.33
CA LYS A 48 -7.62 12.89 -21.94
C LYS A 48 -7.49 12.41 -20.48
N GLY A 49 -8.55 12.59 -19.70
CA GLY A 49 -8.62 12.01 -18.36
C GLY A 49 -8.51 10.48 -18.42
N GLU A 50 -7.77 9.87 -17.50
CA GLU A 50 -7.63 8.41 -17.35
C GLU A 50 -8.36 7.97 -16.07
N ILE A 51 -9.28 7.02 -16.18
CA ILE A 51 -9.90 6.35 -15.04
C ILE A 51 -9.16 5.05 -14.79
N SER A 52 -8.82 4.76 -13.54
CA SER A 52 -8.28 3.47 -13.12
C SER A 52 -9.22 2.77 -12.13
N VAL A 53 -9.25 1.45 -12.19
CA VAL A 53 -9.94 0.59 -11.23
C VAL A 53 -8.97 -0.51 -10.82
N ASP A 54 -8.68 -0.59 -9.54
CA ASP A 54 -7.78 -1.59 -8.98
C ASP A 54 -8.56 -2.47 -8.00
N ALA A 55 -8.36 -3.77 -8.09
CA ALA A 55 -8.85 -4.75 -7.13
C ALA A 55 -7.66 -5.55 -6.59
N TYR A 56 -7.61 -5.72 -5.29
CA TYR A 56 -6.54 -6.43 -4.59
C TYR A 56 -7.14 -7.44 -3.61
N TYR A 57 -6.53 -8.62 -3.53
CA TYR A 57 -6.91 -9.67 -2.59
C TYR A 57 -5.67 -10.32 -1.99
N GLU A 58 -5.64 -10.45 -0.66
CA GLU A 58 -4.55 -11.11 0.07
C GLU A 58 -5.07 -12.03 1.17
N PRO A 59 -5.10 -13.34 0.96
CA PRO A 59 -5.21 -14.32 2.02
C PRO A 59 -3.85 -14.53 2.69
N SER A 60 -3.87 -14.61 4.03
CA SER A 60 -2.66 -14.81 4.83
C SER A 60 -2.86 -15.93 5.85
N LYS A 61 -1.82 -16.73 6.06
CA LYS A 61 -1.68 -17.60 7.22
C LYS A 61 -0.82 -16.91 8.27
N VAL A 62 -1.32 -16.86 9.48
CA VAL A 62 -0.63 -16.23 10.61
C VAL A 62 -0.45 -17.27 11.71
N VAL A 63 0.70 -17.24 12.36
CA VAL A 63 0.96 -18.01 13.58
C VAL A 63 1.35 -17.00 14.64
N GLN A 64 0.69 -17.04 15.80
CA GLN A 64 0.98 -16.21 16.96
C GLN A 64 1.16 -17.14 18.17
N GLY A 65 2.41 -17.34 18.56
CA GLY A 65 2.74 -18.41 19.51
C GLY A 65 2.30 -19.77 18.96
N SER A 66 1.51 -20.51 19.72
CA SER A 66 0.93 -21.79 19.30
C SER A 66 -0.42 -21.66 18.57
N ARG A 67 -0.93 -20.45 18.34
CA ARG A 67 -2.26 -20.21 17.76
C ARG A 67 -2.15 -19.90 16.26
N PRO A 68 -2.61 -20.81 15.38
CA PRO A 68 -2.75 -20.51 13.96
C PRO A 68 -3.96 -19.61 13.73
N GLY A 69 -3.82 -18.66 12.82
CA GLY A 69 -4.88 -17.77 12.38
C GLY A 69 -4.90 -17.61 10.86
N ARG A 70 -5.99 -17.05 10.36
CA ARG A 70 -6.13 -16.65 8.97
C ARG A 70 -6.50 -15.19 8.92
N TRP A 71 -5.79 -14.45 8.08
CA TRP A 71 -6.15 -13.07 7.76
C TRP A 71 -6.53 -12.97 6.30
N ARG A 72 -7.33 -11.99 5.97
CA ARG A 72 -7.74 -11.73 4.59
C ARG A 72 -7.97 -10.24 4.39
N GLU A 73 -7.49 -9.76 3.27
CA GLU A 73 -7.70 -8.39 2.82
C GLU A 73 -8.36 -8.38 1.44
N ILE A 74 -9.31 -7.47 1.27
CA ILE A 74 -9.88 -7.10 -0.03
C ILE A 74 -9.82 -5.58 -0.10
N THR A 75 -9.21 -5.07 -1.16
CA THR A 75 -9.10 -3.62 -1.38
C THR A 75 -9.51 -3.30 -2.81
N ASN A 76 -10.38 -2.31 -2.96
CA ASN A 76 -10.78 -1.76 -4.24
C ASN A 76 -10.42 -0.27 -4.27
N ARG A 77 -9.87 0.19 -5.40
CA ARG A 77 -9.54 1.58 -5.63
C ARG A 77 -10.12 2.04 -6.97
N ILE A 78 -10.70 3.22 -6.97
CA ILE A 78 -11.07 3.94 -8.18
C ILE A 78 -10.23 5.21 -8.21
N GLY A 79 -9.50 5.42 -9.30
CA GLY A 79 -8.65 6.57 -9.51
C GLY A 79 -9.09 7.37 -10.74
N TYR A 80 -8.83 8.66 -10.71
CA TYR A 80 -8.96 9.54 -11.85
C TYR A 80 -7.73 10.42 -11.97
N LYS A 81 -7.09 10.39 -13.14
CA LYS A 81 -5.92 11.20 -13.45
C LYS A 81 -6.27 12.20 -14.53
N TYR A 82 -5.97 13.46 -14.27
CA TYR A 82 -6.07 14.53 -15.25
C TYR A 82 -4.88 15.47 -15.12
N LYS A 83 -4.11 15.60 -16.19
CA LYS A 83 -2.86 16.39 -16.20
C LYS A 83 -1.92 15.94 -15.06
N ASN A 84 -1.63 16.84 -14.18
CA ASN A 84 -0.71 16.65 -13.05
C ASN A 84 -1.41 16.26 -11.74
N ILE A 85 -2.73 16.05 -11.76
CA ILE A 85 -3.52 15.67 -10.58
C ILE A 85 -3.99 14.23 -10.76
N GLN A 86 -3.83 13.42 -9.71
CA GLN A 86 -4.40 12.07 -9.66
C GLN A 86 -5.12 11.90 -8.33
N GLY A 87 -6.44 11.94 -8.36
CA GLY A 87 -7.30 11.64 -7.20
C GLY A 87 -7.69 10.16 -7.17
N TYR A 88 -7.98 9.63 -5.99
CA TYR A 88 -8.47 8.27 -5.83
C TYR A 88 -9.33 8.09 -4.57
N LEU A 89 -10.23 7.13 -4.64
CA LEU A 89 -10.98 6.59 -3.52
C LEU A 89 -10.60 5.12 -3.36
N THR A 90 -10.21 4.71 -2.18
CA THR A 90 -9.91 3.31 -1.83
C THR A 90 -10.89 2.85 -0.76
N MET A 91 -11.41 1.65 -0.89
CA MET A 91 -12.21 0.97 0.12
C MET A 91 -11.56 -0.37 0.42
N SER A 92 -11.31 -0.63 1.68
CA SER A 92 -10.68 -1.87 2.13
C SER A 92 -11.52 -2.57 3.17
N GLN A 93 -11.47 -3.85 3.09
CA GLN A 93 -12.13 -4.80 3.95
C GLN A 93 -11.09 -5.77 4.49
N TRP A 94 -11.06 -5.91 5.79
CA TRP A 94 -10.00 -6.58 6.52
C TRP A 94 -10.54 -7.63 7.49
N ASN A 95 -9.99 -8.85 7.56
CA ASN A 95 -10.34 -9.89 8.54
C ASN A 95 -9.14 -10.39 9.34
N ARG A 96 -9.09 -10.15 10.63
CA ARG A 96 -8.12 -10.73 11.59
C ARG A 96 -8.87 -11.43 12.71
N PHE A 97 -8.51 -12.67 13.00
CA PHE A 97 -9.09 -13.38 14.12
C PHE A 97 -10.63 -13.38 14.11
N SER A 98 -11.24 -13.50 12.93
CA SER A 98 -12.69 -13.48 12.70
C SER A 98 -13.40 -12.15 13.01
N VAL A 99 -12.65 -11.08 13.23
CA VAL A 99 -13.19 -9.72 13.38
C VAL A 99 -13.07 -8.94 12.07
N ASN A 100 -14.12 -8.19 11.76
CA ASN A 100 -14.23 -7.39 10.55
C ASN A 100 -14.00 -5.93 10.84
N ASN A 101 -13.25 -5.26 10.01
CA ASN A 101 -13.09 -3.81 10.05
C ASN A 101 -13.11 -3.26 8.61
N TYR A 102 -13.51 -2.04 8.44
CA TYR A 102 -13.60 -1.40 7.13
C TYR A 102 -12.87 -0.09 7.15
N THR A 103 -12.27 0.25 6.05
CA THR A 103 -11.63 1.55 5.87
C THR A 103 -11.97 2.13 4.52
N ALA A 104 -12.10 3.46 4.46
CA ALA A 104 -12.15 4.20 3.22
C ALA A 104 -11.11 5.32 3.25
N TYR A 105 -10.45 5.55 2.13
CA TYR A 105 -9.43 6.57 1.95
C TYR A 105 -9.76 7.43 0.75
N LEU A 106 -9.60 8.71 0.89
CA LEU A 106 -9.59 9.67 -0.21
C LEU A 106 -8.21 10.29 -0.28
N GLY A 107 -7.57 10.19 -1.44
CA GLY A 107 -6.23 10.71 -1.61
C GLY A 107 -6.03 11.40 -2.95
N THR A 108 -4.98 12.21 -3.03
CA THR A 108 -4.57 12.87 -4.26
C THR A 108 -3.06 13.00 -4.34
N TYR A 109 -2.53 12.79 -5.55
CA TYR A 109 -1.18 13.16 -5.94
C TYR A 109 -1.22 14.42 -6.79
N LEU A 110 -0.35 15.36 -6.46
CA LEU A 110 -0.06 16.57 -7.22
C LEU A 110 1.35 16.44 -7.78
N ASN A 111 1.46 16.31 -9.11
CA ASN A 111 2.75 16.11 -9.77
C ASN A 111 3.23 17.43 -10.38
N PHE A 112 4.44 17.81 -10.08
CA PHE A 112 5.12 18.99 -10.62
C PHE A 112 6.35 18.54 -11.44
N PRO A 113 6.97 19.39 -12.25
CA PRO A 113 8.10 18.98 -13.09
C PRO A 113 9.27 18.33 -12.35
N ASN A 114 9.51 18.75 -11.11
CA ASN A 114 10.63 18.27 -10.29
C ASN A 114 10.23 17.77 -8.91
N SER A 115 8.94 17.72 -8.59
CA SER A 115 8.46 17.32 -7.28
C SER A 115 7.06 16.73 -7.37
N TYR A 116 6.65 16.07 -6.31
CA TYR A 116 5.27 15.66 -6.11
C TYR A 116 4.86 15.91 -4.66
N ALA A 117 3.57 16.04 -4.45
CA ALA A 117 2.96 16.00 -3.14
C ALA A 117 1.84 14.95 -3.14
N HIS A 118 1.69 14.25 -2.03
CA HIS A 118 0.61 13.30 -1.81
C HIS A 118 -0.09 13.65 -0.51
N VAL A 119 -1.41 13.67 -0.54
CA VAL A 119 -2.25 13.85 0.65
C VAL A 119 -3.33 12.78 0.61
N GLU A 120 -3.52 12.12 1.74
CA GLU A 120 -4.57 11.12 1.92
C GLU A 120 -5.22 11.30 3.29
N ALA A 121 -6.53 11.13 3.35
CA ALA A 121 -7.29 11.00 4.59
C ALA A 121 -8.13 9.72 4.53
N GLY A 122 -8.20 8.98 5.64
CA GLY A 122 -8.92 7.72 5.73
C GLY A 122 -9.68 7.58 7.03
N TRP A 123 -10.81 6.89 6.94
CA TRP A 123 -11.68 6.60 8.07
C TRP A 123 -11.93 5.10 8.16
N GLY A 124 -11.94 4.60 9.39
CA GLY A 124 -12.32 3.24 9.72
C GLY A 124 -13.65 3.20 10.46
N TRP A 125 -14.47 2.19 10.19
CA TRP A 125 -15.68 1.88 10.93
C TRP A 125 -15.71 0.40 11.28
N ASP A 126 -16.41 0.05 12.34
CA ASP A 126 -16.35 -1.28 12.98
C ASP A 126 -14.93 -1.68 13.36
N VAL A 127 -14.14 -0.70 13.82
CA VAL A 127 -12.71 -0.87 14.04
C VAL A 127 -12.40 -1.43 15.42
N THR A 128 -11.89 -2.64 15.46
CA THR A 128 -11.32 -3.26 16.65
C THR A 128 -9.79 -3.19 16.62
N TYR A 129 -9.19 -3.43 15.45
CA TYR A 129 -7.74 -3.52 15.24
C TYR A 129 -7.19 -2.43 14.32
N MET A 130 -8.09 -1.67 13.69
CA MET A 130 -7.73 -0.60 12.76
C MET A 130 -7.82 0.76 13.45
N TYR A 131 -7.23 1.74 12.80
CA TYR A 131 -7.42 3.14 13.17
C TYR A 131 -8.83 3.62 12.80
N LYS A 132 -9.36 4.52 13.62
CA LYS A 132 -10.60 5.24 13.35
C LYS A 132 -10.39 6.32 12.30
N PHE A 133 -9.20 6.91 12.30
CA PHE A 133 -8.80 7.95 11.36
C PHE A 133 -7.32 7.80 11.01
N GLN A 134 -6.99 8.09 9.74
CA GLN A 134 -5.61 8.20 9.26
C GLN A 134 -5.47 9.45 8.39
N SER A 135 -4.30 10.08 8.44
CA SER A 135 -3.89 11.06 7.43
C SER A 135 -2.45 10.81 7.01
N ILE A 136 -2.18 11.00 5.72
CA ILE A 136 -0.84 10.92 5.15
C ILE A 136 -0.58 12.22 4.41
N ILE A 137 0.61 12.76 4.60
CA ILE A 137 1.18 13.85 3.80
C ILE A 137 2.58 13.39 3.40
N GLU A 138 2.86 13.43 2.10
CA GLU A 138 4.18 13.09 1.57
C GLU A 138 4.60 14.14 0.54
N TYR A 139 5.87 14.45 0.54
CA TYR A 139 6.50 15.32 -0.46
C TYR A 139 7.78 14.68 -0.96
N GLY A 140 7.97 14.71 -2.28
CA GLY A 140 9.19 14.26 -2.93
C GLY A 140 9.72 15.29 -3.91
N HIS A 141 11.04 15.39 -4.01
CA HIS A 141 11.71 16.32 -4.91
C HIS A 141 12.90 15.67 -5.60
N ARG A 142 13.04 15.96 -6.89
CA ARG A 142 14.11 15.44 -7.73
C ARG A 142 15.43 16.15 -7.40
N ILE A 143 16.43 15.38 -6.98
CA ILE A 143 17.79 15.89 -6.73
C ILE A 143 18.54 15.99 -8.07
N LYS A 144 18.60 14.88 -8.82
CA LYS A 144 19.36 14.76 -10.08
C LYS A 144 18.97 13.47 -10.82
N ASN A 145 18.84 13.54 -12.19
CA ASN A 145 18.84 12.37 -13.09
C ASN A 145 18.14 11.09 -12.53
N GLY A 146 16.87 11.18 -12.18
CA GLY A 146 16.11 10.04 -11.68
C GLY A 146 16.22 9.82 -10.17
N LEU A 147 17.09 10.53 -9.44
CA LEU A 147 17.20 10.47 -8.00
C LEU A 147 16.26 11.50 -7.35
N TYR A 148 15.40 11.02 -6.47
CA TYR A 148 14.49 11.82 -5.65
C TYR A 148 14.75 11.57 -4.17
N TRP A 149 14.63 12.62 -3.35
CA TRP A 149 14.39 12.45 -1.92
C TRP A 149 12.91 12.59 -1.66
N GLN A 150 12.43 11.95 -0.62
CA GLN A 150 11.06 12.09 -0.14
C GLN A 150 11.04 12.16 1.37
N VAL A 151 9.99 12.75 1.91
CA VAL A 151 9.63 12.68 3.32
C VAL A 151 8.13 12.56 3.42
N GLY A 152 7.67 11.65 4.26
CA GLY A 152 6.27 11.47 4.56
C GLY A 152 6.01 11.55 6.04
N TYR A 153 4.79 11.94 6.36
CA TYR A 153 4.22 11.90 7.69
C TYR A 153 2.89 11.16 7.63
N ASN A 154 2.71 10.21 8.55
CA ASN A 154 1.47 9.45 8.68
C ASN A 154 1.00 9.54 10.12
N PHE A 155 -0.20 10.04 10.31
CA PHE A 155 -0.91 10.07 11.58
C PHE A 155 -2.01 9.02 11.58
N ARG A 156 -2.16 8.30 12.69
CA ARG A 156 -3.23 7.32 12.90
C ARG A 156 -3.79 7.44 14.30
N ASN A 157 -5.10 7.59 14.36
CA ASN A 157 -5.85 7.54 15.61
C ASN A 157 -6.47 6.15 15.76
N TYR A 158 -6.03 5.41 16.74
CA TYR A 158 -6.60 4.12 17.13
C TYR A 158 -7.59 4.29 18.29
N ALA A 159 -8.29 3.24 18.66
CA ALA A 159 -9.23 3.27 19.78
C ALA A 159 -8.57 3.60 21.14
N ILE A 160 -7.29 3.28 21.29
CA ILE A 160 -6.55 3.35 22.55
C ILE A 160 -5.41 4.37 22.50
N ASN A 161 -4.76 4.55 21.36
CA ASN A 161 -3.55 5.36 21.20
C ASN A 161 -3.48 6.04 19.86
N ASP A 162 -2.74 7.13 19.81
CA ASP A 162 -2.31 7.78 18.58
C ASP A 162 -0.92 7.33 18.17
N THR A 163 -0.71 7.25 16.86
CA THR A 163 0.57 6.89 16.27
C THR A 163 0.97 7.93 15.24
N HIS A 164 2.18 8.43 15.38
CA HIS A 164 2.82 9.39 14.48
C HIS A 164 4.01 8.71 13.82
N MET A 165 4.10 8.73 12.50
CA MET A 165 5.22 8.18 11.77
C MET A 165 5.80 9.21 10.81
N VAL A 166 7.12 9.35 10.84
CA VAL A 166 7.89 10.11 9.85
C VAL A 166 8.78 9.14 9.09
N TYR A 167 8.81 9.28 7.77
CA TYR A 167 9.62 8.39 6.91
C TYR A 167 10.33 9.18 5.80
N PRO A 168 11.56 9.64 6.04
CA PRO A 168 12.45 10.10 4.98
C PRO A 168 12.91 8.93 4.12
N GLY A 169 13.11 9.20 2.81
CA GLY A 169 13.55 8.18 1.87
C GLY A 169 14.20 8.73 0.63
N LEU A 170 14.73 7.82 -0.17
CA LEU A 170 15.33 8.07 -1.47
C LEU A 170 14.69 7.13 -2.50
N ILE A 171 14.41 7.65 -3.69
CA ILE A 171 13.95 6.87 -4.84
C ILE A 171 14.88 7.14 -6.00
N TYR A 172 15.36 6.06 -6.63
CA TYR A 172 16.14 6.16 -7.84
C TYR A 172 15.46 5.45 -9.00
N TYR A 173 15.09 6.23 -10.02
CA TYR A 173 14.53 5.75 -11.29
C TYR A 173 15.60 5.60 -12.35
N PHE A 174 15.61 4.46 -13.03
CA PHE A 174 16.53 4.16 -14.13
C PHE A 174 15.81 3.36 -15.22
N GLY A 175 15.53 4.03 -16.34
CA GLY A 175 14.64 3.50 -17.38
C GLY A 175 13.23 3.25 -16.80
N ASP A 176 12.70 2.04 -17.02
CA ASP A 176 11.40 1.61 -16.53
C ASP A 176 11.47 0.98 -15.11
N ASN A 177 12.62 1.12 -14.46
CA ASN A 177 12.87 0.52 -13.14
C ASN A 177 12.95 1.60 -12.06
N TYR A 178 12.73 1.18 -10.82
CA TYR A 178 13.09 2.00 -9.67
C TYR A 178 13.56 1.15 -8.48
N ILE A 179 14.31 1.79 -7.61
CA ILE A 179 14.62 1.31 -6.26
C ILE A 179 14.30 2.44 -5.29
N SER A 180 13.66 2.14 -4.17
CA SER A 180 13.49 3.07 -3.05
C SER A 180 14.04 2.48 -1.77
N ILE A 181 14.54 3.37 -0.93
CA ILE A 181 15.02 3.07 0.43
C ILE A 181 14.38 4.11 1.33
N ASP A 182 13.67 3.66 2.35
CA ASP A 182 13.00 4.51 3.32
C ASP A 182 13.44 4.13 4.73
N TYR A 183 13.59 5.12 5.59
CA TYR A 183 13.78 4.94 7.03
C TYR A 183 12.56 5.48 7.74
N GLY A 184 11.90 4.67 8.55
CA GLY A 184 10.71 5.05 9.29
C GLY A 184 10.96 5.15 10.79
N MET A 185 10.41 6.19 11.39
CA MET A 185 10.38 6.38 12.83
C MET A 185 8.91 6.56 13.26
N THR A 186 8.45 5.68 14.11
CA THR A 186 7.07 5.67 14.63
C THR A 186 7.08 6.01 16.11
N LEU A 187 6.29 6.99 16.51
CA LEU A 187 6.01 7.34 17.90
C LEU A 187 4.58 6.93 18.22
N THR A 188 4.41 6.09 19.23
CA THR A 188 3.11 5.70 19.78
C THR A 188 3.08 6.12 21.25
N GLU A 189 2.03 6.85 21.67
CA GLU A 189 1.95 7.46 23.00
C GLU A 189 2.22 6.49 24.15
N SER A 190 1.65 5.27 24.07
CA SER A 190 1.80 4.27 25.13
C SER A 190 3.01 3.35 24.98
N ARG A 191 3.74 3.39 23.85
CA ARG A 191 4.76 2.41 23.50
C ARG A 191 6.12 3.00 23.13
N GLY A 192 6.22 4.36 23.11
CA GLY A 192 7.44 5.06 22.76
C GLY A 192 7.81 4.94 21.26
N VAL A 193 9.10 5.06 20.96
CA VAL A 193 9.63 5.14 19.60
C VAL A 193 9.99 3.76 19.06
N ALA A 194 9.58 3.47 17.83
CA ALA A 194 10.04 2.33 17.04
C ALA A 194 10.68 2.82 15.73
N GLN A 195 11.61 2.05 15.20
CA GLN A 195 12.38 2.39 14.00
C GLN A 195 12.42 1.19 13.05
N PHE A 196 12.35 1.46 11.76
CA PHE A 196 12.45 0.43 10.72
C PHE A 196 13.06 1.00 9.45
N GLY A 197 13.65 0.12 8.65
CA GLY A 197 14.11 0.43 7.31
C GLY A 197 13.34 -0.37 6.28
N THR A 198 13.09 0.20 5.11
CA THR A 198 12.51 -0.51 3.98
C THR A 198 13.37 -0.34 2.74
N VAL A 199 13.39 -1.36 1.92
CA VAL A 199 13.91 -1.31 0.56
C VAL A 199 12.93 -1.99 -0.36
N LYS A 200 12.61 -1.36 -1.49
CA LYS A 200 11.77 -1.96 -2.54
C LYS A 200 12.25 -1.54 -3.91
N GLY A 201 11.96 -2.36 -4.91
CA GLY A 201 12.26 -2.04 -6.29
C GLY A 201 11.33 -2.75 -7.25
N ASN A 202 11.10 -2.13 -8.39
CA ASN A 202 10.39 -2.74 -9.51
C ASN A 202 11.32 -2.78 -10.71
N PHE A 203 11.44 -3.95 -11.31
CA PHE A 203 12.38 -4.25 -12.39
C PHE A 203 11.61 -4.74 -13.61
N ALA A 204 11.62 -3.98 -14.68
CA ALA A 204 11.05 -4.36 -15.97
C ALA A 204 11.89 -5.51 -16.57
N LEU A 205 11.32 -6.70 -16.60
CA LEU A 205 11.95 -7.88 -17.23
C LEU A 205 11.70 -7.90 -18.73
N SER A 206 10.58 -7.36 -19.18
CA SER A 206 10.18 -7.21 -20.55
C SER A 206 9.04 -6.18 -20.66
N LYS A 207 8.57 -5.89 -21.89
CA LYS A 207 7.39 -5.03 -22.11
C LYS A 207 6.12 -5.55 -21.42
N ARG A 208 6.06 -6.85 -21.09
CA ARG A 208 4.88 -7.48 -20.49
C ARG A 208 5.06 -7.84 -19.02
N PHE A 209 6.28 -7.98 -18.56
CA PHE A 209 6.56 -8.47 -17.20
C PHE A 209 7.43 -7.50 -16.42
N SER A 210 7.08 -7.25 -15.16
CA SER A 210 7.99 -6.64 -14.21
C SER A 210 7.98 -7.38 -12.87
N LEU A 211 9.14 -7.38 -12.21
CA LEU A 211 9.36 -8.02 -10.92
C LEU A 211 9.40 -6.96 -9.83
N LEU A 212 8.50 -7.07 -8.87
CA LEU A 212 8.50 -6.27 -7.64
C LEU A 212 9.21 -7.07 -6.56
N LEU A 213 10.17 -6.47 -5.90
CA LEU A 213 10.87 -7.04 -4.74
C LEU A 213 10.91 -6.02 -3.62
N GLY A 214 10.90 -6.49 -2.38
CA GLY A 214 11.13 -5.60 -1.27
C GLY A 214 11.33 -6.32 0.04
N ALA A 215 11.86 -5.57 1.00
CA ALA A 215 12.06 -6.00 2.36
C ALA A 215 11.91 -4.83 3.32
N ALA A 216 11.48 -5.12 4.54
CA ALA A 216 11.54 -4.21 5.66
C ALA A 216 12.10 -4.92 6.88
N ALA A 217 12.83 -4.20 7.71
CA ALA A 217 13.33 -4.72 8.98
C ALA A 217 13.32 -3.62 10.03
N GLY A 218 12.99 -3.98 11.27
CA GLY A 218 12.92 -3.01 12.36
C GLY A 218 12.07 -3.49 13.52
N ARG A 219 11.64 -2.55 14.35
CA ARG A 219 10.78 -2.82 15.49
C ARG A 219 9.34 -2.45 15.19
N ARG A 220 8.37 -3.21 15.69
CA ARG A 220 6.92 -3.00 15.52
C ARG A 220 6.48 -2.90 14.05
N LEU A 221 6.96 -3.81 13.23
CA LEU A 221 6.63 -3.81 11.80
C LEU A 221 5.13 -4.03 11.54
N TYR A 222 4.47 -4.78 12.41
CA TYR A 222 3.05 -5.10 12.28
C TYR A 222 2.14 -4.25 13.16
N ASP A 223 2.67 -3.47 14.11
CA ASP A 223 1.94 -2.59 15.04
C ASP A 223 0.58 -3.14 15.50
N ILE A 224 0.58 -4.40 15.94
CA ILE A 224 -0.63 -5.10 16.38
C ILE A 224 -0.80 -4.84 17.87
N PHE A 225 -1.86 -4.11 18.27
CA PHE A 225 -2.11 -3.76 19.66
C PHE A 225 -2.29 -4.96 20.60
N GLU A 226 -2.70 -6.10 20.09
CA GLU A 226 -2.93 -7.33 20.86
C GLU A 226 -1.68 -8.16 21.11
N LEU A 227 -0.63 -7.93 20.33
CA LEU A 227 0.66 -8.53 20.66
C LEU A 227 1.20 -7.82 21.89
N PRO A 228 1.70 -8.58 22.89
CA PRO A 228 2.37 -7.96 24.02
C PRO A 228 3.37 -6.93 23.53
N ALA A 229 3.41 -5.76 24.17
CA ALA A 229 4.25 -4.62 23.79
C ALA A 229 5.73 -4.90 24.00
N TYR A 230 6.24 -6.00 23.45
CA TYR A 230 7.66 -6.27 23.43
C TYR A 230 8.28 -5.47 22.28
N ASP A 231 9.34 -4.78 22.60
CA ASP A 231 10.16 -4.00 21.67
C ASP A 231 10.98 -4.96 20.79
N GLN A 232 10.28 -5.71 19.95
CA GLN A 232 10.83 -6.83 19.24
C GLN A 232 11.19 -6.47 17.81
N PHE A 233 12.32 -7.00 17.38
CA PHE A 233 12.77 -6.89 16.02
C PHE A 233 12.04 -7.87 15.12
N GLY A 234 11.64 -7.40 13.94
CA GLY A 234 11.03 -8.23 12.92
C GLY A 234 11.56 -7.90 11.53
N TYR A 235 11.15 -8.69 10.55
CA TYR A 235 11.39 -8.41 9.15
C TYR A 235 10.22 -8.90 8.28
N ILE A 236 10.09 -8.27 7.13
CA ILE A 236 9.14 -8.66 6.07
C ILE A 236 9.94 -8.72 4.79
N VAL A 237 9.73 -9.76 3.99
CA VAL A 237 10.20 -9.83 2.60
C VAL A 237 9.02 -10.12 1.69
N PHE A 238 9.02 -9.53 0.51
CA PHE A 238 7.98 -9.78 -0.48
C PHE A 238 8.53 -9.79 -1.89
N SER A 239 7.83 -10.52 -2.74
CA SER A 239 8.05 -10.52 -4.18
C SER A 239 6.71 -10.51 -4.92
N GLY A 240 6.69 -9.97 -6.12
CA GLY A 240 5.50 -9.96 -6.97
C GLY A 240 5.87 -9.89 -8.44
N LEU A 241 5.13 -10.60 -9.26
CA LEU A 241 5.25 -10.55 -10.72
C LEU A 241 4.04 -9.79 -11.26
N ASN A 242 4.28 -8.68 -11.93
CA ASN A 242 3.26 -7.97 -12.68
C ASN A 242 3.26 -8.46 -14.13
N PHE A 243 2.08 -8.61 -14.68
CA PHE A 243 1.85 -9.03 -16.04
C PHE A 243 0.89 -8.05 -16.75
N ASN A 244 1.38 -7.36 -17.78
CA ASN A 244 0.56 -6.52 -18.64
C ASN A 244 -0.20 -7.42 -19.62
N VAL A 245 -1.47 -7.73 -19.27
CA VAL A 245 -2.35 -8.60 -20.08
C VAL A 245 -2.63 -7.92 -21.42
N CYS A 246 -2.92 -6.62 -21.38
CA CYS A 246 -3.16 -5.77 -22.55
C CYS A 246 -2.87 -4.30 -22.17
N PRO A 247 -2.90 -3.34 -23.08
CA PRO A 247 -2.57 -1.93 -22.80
C PRO A 247 -3.39 -1.28 -21.69
N TRP A 248 -4.58 -1.79 -21.40
CA TRP A 248 -5.50 -1.27 -20.39
C TRP A 248 -5.68 -2.19 -19.18
N ALA A 249 -4.98 -3.34 -19.11
CA ALA A 249 -5.11 -4.27 -17.98
C ALA A 249 -3.76 -4.85 -17.55
N THR A 250 -3.50 -4.77 -16.25
CA THR A 250 -2.34 -5.39 -15.59
C THR A 250 -2.82 -6.31 -14.49
N ALA A 251 -2.27 -7.50 -14.39
CA ALA A 251 -2.47 -8.43 -13.30
C ALA A 251 -1.17 -8.57 -12.48
N ARG A 252 -1.28 -8.88 -11.19
CA ARG A 252 -0.16 -9.18 -10.31
C ARG A 252 -0.46 -10.42 -9.50
N ILE A 253 0.58 -11.21 -9.28
CA ILE A 253 0.63 -12.25 -8.25
C ILE A 253 1.89 -12.04 -7.42
N GLY A 254 1.80 -12.19 -6.11
CA GLY A 254 2.94 -12.01 -5.22
C GLY A 254 2.87 -12.90 -3.99
N TYR A 255 3.98 -12.95 -3.29
CA TYR A 255 4.13 -13.66 -2.02
C TYR A 255 4.85 -12.76 -1.03
N SER A 256 4.42 -12.81 0.23
CA SER A 256 5.13 -12.17 1.32
C SER A 256 5.30 -13.11 2.51
N TYR A 257 6.45 -12.96 3.17
CA TYR A 257 6.78 -13.62 4.42
C TYR A 257 7.25 -12.57 5.40
N GLY A 258 6.73 -12.62 6.62
CA GLY A 258 7.16 -11.72 7.66
C GLY A 258 7.11 -12.38 9.02
N THR A 259 7.97 -11.90 9.90
CA THR A 259 8.03 -12.30 11.30
C THR A 259 8.29 -11.06 12.14
N GLU A 260 7.69 -11.02 13.31
CA GLU A 260 7.97 -10.05 14.34
C GLU A 260 7.97 -10.82 15.64
N ASN A 261 9.13 -10.94 16.30
CA ASN A 261 9.30 -11.91 17.37
C ASN A 261 9.29 -13.37 16.87
N PRO A 262 10.02 -14.28 17.50
CA PRO A 262 9.97 -15.70 17.14
C PRO A 262 8.56 -16.28 17.11
N ASP A 263 7.62 -15.69 17.82
CA ASP A 263 6.26 -16.20 17.98
C ASP A 263 5.24 -15.65 16.98
N PHE A 264 5.59 -14.64 16.15
CA PHE A 264 4.70 -14.12 15.12
C PHE A 264 5.25 -14.37 13.72
N ILE A 265 4.52 -15.11 12.91
CA ILE A 265 4.86 -15.41 11.52
C ILE A 265 3.62 -15.14 10.65
N LYS A 266 3.79 -14.35 9.58
CA LYS A 266 2.77 -14.13 8.54
C LYS A 266 3.28 -14.60 7.19
N ARG A 267 2.47 -15.35 6.47
CA ARG A 267 2.71 -15.77 5.08
C ARG A 267 1.49 -15.41 4.25
N SER A 268 1.69 -14.66 3.17
CA SER A 268 0.58 -14.19 2.35
C SER A 268 0.83 -14.50 0.88
N ILE A 269 -0.25 -14.76 0.17
CA ILE A 269 -0.28 -14.67 -1.29
C ILE A 269 -1.11 -13.43 -1.61
N ASN A 270 -0.66 -12.59 -2.52
CA ASN A 270 -1.42 -11.44 -2.96
C ASN A 270 -1.68 -11.50 -4.47
N THR A 271 -2.85 -11.04 -4.85
CA THR A 271 -3.25 -10.93 -6.25
C THR A 271 -3.89 -9.58 -6.46
N SER A 272 -3.63 -8.95 -7.59
CA SER A 272 -4.35 -7.73 -7.96
C SER A 272 -4.58 -7.65 -9.47
N VAL A 273 -5.62 -6.90 -9.83
CA VAL A 273 -5.94 -6.51 -11.21
C VAL A 273 -6.10 -5.01 -11.24
N SER A 274 -5.46 -4.36 -12.19
CA SER A 274 -5.58 -2.93 -12.46
C SER A 274 -6.08 -2.74 -13.87
N LEU A 275 -7.13 -1.94 -14.02
CA LEU A 275 -7.75 -1.58 -15.30
C LEU A 275 -7.65 -0.07 -15.51
N LYS A 276 -7.41 0.38 -16.75
CA LYS A 276 -7.30 1.78 -17.16
C LYS A 276 -8.19 2.06 -18.35
N PHE A 277 -8.90 3.20 -18.35
CA PHE A 277 -9.87 3.59 -19.36
C PHE A 277 -9.68 5.03 -19.82
#